data_403dfcf32db7e68ad24b33c4034e2d73
#
_entry.id   403dfcf32db7e68ad24b33c4034e2d73
#
_cell.length_a   1.000
_cell.length_b   1.000
_cell.length_c   1.000
_cell.angle_alpha   90.00
_cell.angle_beta   90.00
_cell.angle_gamma   90.00
#
_symmetry.space_group_name_H-M   'P 1'
#
loop_
_entity.id
_entity.type
_entity.pdbx_description
1 polymer ?
#
loop_
_entity_poly.entity_id
_entity_poly.type
_entity_poly.pdbx_seq_one_letter_code
_entity_poly.pdbx_strand_id
1 'polypeptide(L)'
;MWLKPLLDAIEDGGAGIPRRLLSPRVVQKDGADQAAVLILFAGDPRATELPEDARVLITHRTPRMRSHSGQMAFPGGHIDPGDGGPVDAALREAWEETGLDPDRVIPLAMLDAATTGGSNRRVRPVVAFTPEPGEVYPASEEETDAVFFVPVRELVDPRNRAMLGLSLIHI
;
A
#
# COMPACT_ATOMS: atom_id res chain seq x y z
N MET A 1 11.03 -16.65 -6.21
CA MET A 1 10.75 -15.53 -5.28
C MET A 1 9.43 -15.82 -4.57
N TRP A 2 9.37 -15.65 -3.27
CA TRP A 2 8.21 -15.94 -2.41
C TRP A 2 6.94 -15.11 -2.73
N LEU A 3 7.08 -14.00 -3.44
CA LEU A 3 5.95 -13.19 -3.93
C LEU A 3 5.29 -13.76 -5.20
N LYS A 4 5.86 -14.80 -5.82
CA LYS A 4 5.31 -15.36 -7.06
C LYS A 4 3.82 -15.72 -6.96
N PRO A 5 3.31 -16.37 -5.89
CA PRO A 5 1.88 -16.69 -5.80
C PRO A 5 0.98 -15.45 -5.78
N LEU A 6 1.46 -14.33 -5.20
CA LEU A 6 0.75 -13.06 -5.24
C LEU A 6 0.72 -12.47 -6.66
N LEU A 7 1.87 -12.49 -7.35
CA LEU A 7 1.97 -11.97 -8.71
C LEU A 7 1.13 -12.78 -9.69
N ASP A 8 1.18 -14.10 -9.62
CA ASP A 8 0.34 -15.00 -10.42
C ASP A 8 -1.16 -14.69 -10.20
N ALA A 9 -1.57 -14.50 -8.94
CA ALA A 9 -2.96 -14.15 -8.63
C ALA A 9 -3.38 -12.77 -9.17
N ILE A 10 -2.45 -11.81 -9.25
CA ILE A 10 -2.70 -10.50 -9.86
C ILE A 10 -2.86 -10.63 -11.37
N GLU A 11 -1.97 -11.37 -12.05
CA GLU A 11 -2.02 -11.60 -13.51
C GLU A 11 -3.30 -12.32 -13.91
N ASP A 12 -3.78 -13.27 -13.10
CA ASP A 12 -5.04 -14.00 -13.31
C ASP A 12 -6.30 -13.14 -13.00
N GLY A 13 -6.17 -11.83 -12.87
CA GLY A 13 -7.28 -10.91 -12.57
C GLY A 13 -7.88 -11.11 -11.18
N GLY A 14 -7.07 -11.55 -10.21
CA GLY A 14 -7.49 -11.77 -8.83
C GLY A 14 -8.31 -13.04 -8.63
N ALA A 15 -8.25 -14.00 -9.54
CA ALA A 15 -9.03 -15.24 -9.50
C ALA A 15 -8.83 -16.08 -8.22
N GLY A 16 -7.76 -15.85 -7.46
CA GLY A 16 -7.51 -16.47 -6.15
C GLY A 16 -7.94 -15.64 -4.94
N ILE A 17 -8.35 -14.38 -5.14
CA ILE A 17 -8.75 -13.49 -4.06
C ILE A 17 -10.28 -13.59 -3.89
N PRO A 18 -10.79 -14.08 -2.73
CA PRO A 18 -12.23 -14.13 -2.54
C PRO A 18 -12.86 -12.75 -2.72
N ARG A 19 -13.84 -12.60 -3.61
CA ARG A 19 -14.55 -11.34 -3.87
C ARG A 19 -15.10 -10.65 -2.61
N ARG A 20 -15.36 -11.40 -1.55
CA ARG A 20 -15.78 -10.86 -0.25
C ARG A 20 -14.66 -10.11 0.52
N LEU A 21 -13.39 -10.28 0.13
CA LEU A 21 -12.26 -9.49 0.66
C LEU A 21 -12.03 -8.22 -0.16
N LEU A 22 -12.52 -8.19 -1.38
CA LEU A 22 -12.70 -6.98 -2.14
C LEU A 22 -13.94 -6.32 -1.55
N SER A 23 -13.76 -5.24 -0.80
CA SER A 23 -14.87 -4.51 -0.19
C SER A 23 -15.99 -4.32 -1.24
N PRO A 24 -17.30 -4.56 -0.92
CA PRO A 24 -18.39 -4.39 -1.87
C PRO A 24 -18.57 -2.95 -2.38
N ARG A 25 -17.73 -2.03 -1.96
CA ARG A 25 -17.67 -0.63 -2.40
C ARG A 25 -16.59 -0.33 -3.44
N VAL A 26 -15.85 -1.32 -3.92
CA VAL A 26 -14.98 -1.14 -5.11
C VAL A 26 -15.90 -1.09 -6.34
N VAL A 27 -16.58 0.03 -6.51
CA VAL A 27 -17.26 0.35 -7.76
C VAL A 27 -16.13 0.78 -8.71
N GLN A 28 -15.87 -0.03 -9.74
CA GLN A 28 -15.08 0.44 -10.87
C GLN A 28 -15.80 1.64 -11.48
N LYS A 29 -15.34 2.84 -11.15
CA LYS A 29 -15.75 4.04 -11.89
C LYS A 29 -14.80 4.18 -13.07
N ASP A 30 -15.37 4.32 -14.25
CA ASP A 30 -14.60 4.76 -15.42
C ASP A 30 -14.00 6.13 -15.12
N GLY A 31 -12.71 6.28 -15.33
CA GLY A 31 -11.98 7.53 -15.08
C GLY A 31 -10.48 7.30 -14.86
N ALA A 32 -9.70 8.35 -14.98
CA ALA A 32 -8.27 8.30 -14.71
C ALA A 32 -8.01 8.06 -13.22
N ASP A 33 -6.91 7.38 -12.90
CA ASP A 33 -6.43 7.25 -11.53
C ASP A 33 -6.01 8.63 -11.00
N GLN A 34 -6.35 8.94 -9.76
CA GLN A 34 -6.12 10.26 -9.14
C GLN A 34 -5.03 10.22 -8.08
N ALA A 35 -4.73 9.03 -7.60
CA ALA A 35 -3.70 8.80 -6.60
C ALA A 35 -3.08 7.42 -6.79
N ALA A 36 -1.89 7.23 -6.23
CA ALA A 36 -1.22 5.94 -6.17
C ALA A 36 -0.66 5.69 -4.77
N VAL A 37 -0.60 4.40 -4.38
CA VAL A 37 0.02 3.97 -3.12
C VAL A 37 1.02 2.87 -3.40
N LEU A 38 2.12 2.85 -2.65
CA LEU A 38 3.18 1.85 -2.78
C LEU A 38 3.01 0.74 -1.75
N ILE A 39 2.75 -0.48 -2.21
CA ILE A 39 2.78 -1.70 -1.39
C ILE A 39 4.17 -2.32 -1.55
N LEU A 40 5.13 -1.84 -0.73
CA LEU A 40 6.52 -2.26 -0.81
C LEU A 40 6.79 -3.43 0.13
N PHE A 41 7.14 -4.57 -0.46
CA PHE A 41 7.65 -5.73 0.27
C PHE A 41 9.18 -5.72 0.31
N ALA A 42 9.75 -6.17 1.43
CA ALA A 42 11.18 -6.42 1.59
C ALA A 42 11.41 -7.81 2.19
N GLY A 43 12.55 -8.42 1.89
CA GLY A 43 12.93 -9.75 2.39
C GLY A 43 13.92 -10.47 1.46
N ASP A 44 14.28 -11.72 1.77
CA ASP A 44 15.21 -12.49 0.93
C ASP A 44 14.61 -12.75 -0.48
N PRO A 45 15.21 -12.23 -1.55
CA PRO A 45 14.73 -12.42 -2.93
C PRO A 45 14.86 -13.88 -3.41
N ARG A 46 15.70 -14.69 -2.76
CA ARG A 46 15.93 -16.10 -3.14
C ARG A 46 14.96 -17.06 -2.48
N ALA A 47 14.27 -16.62 -1.43
CA ALA A 47 13.27 -17.46 -0.75
C ALA A 47 12.13 -17.85 -1.71
N THR A 48 11.70 -19.11 -1.63
CA THR A 48 10.57 -19.64 -2.39
C THR A 48 9.26 -19.61 -1.61
N GLU A 49 9.38 -19.61 -0.28
CA GLU A 49 8.27 -19.48 0.69
C GLU A 49 8.43 -18.17 1.45
N LEU A 50 7.40 -17.75 2.18
CA LEU A 50 7.40 -16.52 2.98
C LEU A 50 8.57 -16.55 4.00
N PRO A 51 9.63 -15.77 3.80
CA PRO A 51 10.79 -15.79 4.68
C PRO A 51 10.48 -15.09 6.02
N GLU A 52 11.31 -15.34 7.02
CA GLU A 52 11.12 -14.75 8.36
C GLU A 52 11.32 -13.24 8.36
N ASP A 53 12.18 -12.74 7.50
CA ASP A 53 12.50 -11.32 7.32
C ASP A 53 11.53 -10.60 6.37
N ALA A 54 10.52 -11.29 5.84
CA ALA A 54 9.50 -10.67 4.98
C ALA A 54 8.74 -9.59 5.74
N ARG A 55 8.74 -8.38 5.19
CA ARG A 55 8.12 -7.20 5.81
C ARG A 55 7.53 -6.28 4.75
N VAL A 56 6.62 -5.42 5.16
CA VAL A 56 5.98 -4.42 4.30
C VAL A 56 6.10 -3.03 4.92
N LEU A 57 6.33 -2.03 4.07
CA LEU A 57 6.45 -0.63 4.49
C LEU A 57 5.07 -0.05 4.79
N ILE A 58 4.92 0.56 5.96
CA ILE A 58 3.70 1.24 6.43
C ILE A 58 4.09 2.58 7.02
N THR A 59 3.29 3.59 6.78
CA THR A 59 3.37 4.91 7.42
C THR A 59 2.25 5.07 8.44
N HIS A 60 2.50 5.86 9.49
CA HIS A 60 1.47 6.35 10.40
C HIS A 60 1.24 7.84 10.11
N ARG A 61 0.00 8.18 9.75
CA ARG A 61 -0.35 9.56 9.42
C ARG A 61 -0.47 10.39 10.68
N THR A 62 0.16 11.56 10.68
CA THR A 62 0.14 12.43 11.86
C THR A 62 -1.28 12.74 12.32
N PRO A 63 -1.56 12.76 13.64
CA PRO A 63 -2.86 13.15 14.19
C PRO A 63 -3.29 14.59 13.85
N ARG A 64 -2.37 15.41 13.34
CA ARG A 64 -2.64 16.81 12.95
C ARG A 64 -3.30 16.97 11.59
N MET A 65 -3.35 15.90 10.78
CA MET A 65 -3.97 15.96 9.45
C MET A 65 -5.47 16.14 9.53
N ARG A 66 -6.04 16.86 8.53
CA ARG A 66 -7.48 17.11 8.43
C ARG A 66 -8.29 15.86 8.02
N SER A 67 -7.65 14.89 7.40
CA SER A 67 -8.28 13.63 6.95
C SER A 67 -7.38 12.44 7.23
N HIS A 68 -8.00 11.30 7.60
CA HIS A 68 -7.28 10.05 7.88
C HIS A 68 -6.20 10.17 8.98
N SER A 69 -6.40 11.10 9.91
CA SER A 69 -5.55 11.40 11.04
C SER A 69 -5.33 10.15 11.90
N GLY A 70 -4.09 9.87 12.27
CA GLY A 70 -3.73 8.75 13.14
C GLY A 70 -3.96 7.35 12.52
N GLN A 71 -4.12 7.25 11.20
CA GLN A 71 -4.29 5.96 10.52
C GLN A 71 -2.97 5.42 9.99
N MET A 72 -2.85 4.10 10.04
CA MET A 72 -1.80 3.37 9.32
C MET A 72 -2.17 3.31 7.84
N ALA A 73 -1.21 3.57 6.96
CA ALA A 73 -1.41 3.57 5.52
C ALA A 73 -0.18 3.07 4.78
N PHE A 74 -0.34 2.67 3.55
CA PHE A 74 0.77 2.58 2.61
C PHE A 74 1.19 4.00 2.21
N PRO A 75 2.49 4.28 2.02
CA PRO A 75 2.92 5.57 1.50
C PRO A 75 2.32 5.83 0.12
N GLY A 76 1.92 7.06 -0.13
CA GLY A 76 1.32 7.43 -1.40
C GLY A 76 0.44 8.67 -1.36
N GLY A 77 0.13 9.20 -2.53
CA GLY A 77 -0.61 10.43 -2.67
C GLY A 77 -1.12 10.67 -4.08
N HIS A 78 -1.23 11.93 -4.46
CA HIS A 78 -1.75 12.35 -5.76
C HIS A 78 -0.80 11.97 -6.90
N ILE A 79 -1.40 11.68 -8.07
CA ILE A 79 -0.64 11.60 -9.32
C ILE A 79 -0.55 13.02 -9.88
N ASP A 80 0.64 13.58 -9.89
CA ASP A 80 0.91 14.92 -10.37
C ASP A 80 1.11 14.94 -11.90
N PRO A 81 0.88 16.11 -12.56
CA PRO A 81 1.09 16.21 -14.00
C PRO A 81 2.52 15.92 -14.47
N GLY A 82 3.50 15.98 -13.58
CA GLY A 82 4.91 15.64 -13.86
C GLY A 82 5.24 14.16 -13.76
N ASP A 83 4.35 13.36 -13.17
CA ASP A 83 4.56 11.92 -13.01
C ASP A 83 4.30 11.20 -14.34
N GLY A 84 5.13 10.21 -14.68
CA GLY A 84 4.93 9.34 -15.83
C GLY A 84 3.77 8.35 -15.67
N GLY A 85 3.09 8.40 -14.52
CA GLY A 85 1.94 7.56 -14.21
C GLY A 85 1.92 7.10 -12.75
N PRO A 86 1.04 6.11 -12.41
CA PRO A 86 0.85 5.67 -11.02
C PRO A 86 2.11 5.12 -10.36
N VAL A 87 3.01 4.49 -11.12
CA VAL A 87 4.26 3.94 -10.57
C VAL A 87 5.18 5.06 -10.11
N ASP A 88 5.39 6.08 -10.96
CA ASP A 88 6.26 7.21 -10.65
C ASP A 88 5.70 8.00 -9.46
N ALA A 89 4.38 8.26 -9.45
CA ALA A 89 3.70 8.90 -8.33
C ALA A 89 3.90 8.14 -7.01
N ALA A 90 3.68 6.82 -7.01
CA ALA A 90 3.83 5.99 -5.81
C ALA A 90 5.27 6.00 -5.29
N LEU A 91 6.27 5.99 -6.16
CA LEU A 91 7.69 6.05 -5.79
C LEU A 91 8.07 7.44 -5.25
N ARG A 92 7.64 8.51 -5.92
CA ARG A 92 7.87 9.89 -5.48
C ARG A 92 7.28 10.14 -4.09
N GLU A 93 6.00 9.81 -3.90
CA GLU A 93 5.31 10.00 -2.62
C GLU A 93 5.97 9.17 -1.50
N ALA A 94 6.37 7.92 -1.80
CA ALA A 94 7.07 7.11 -0.82
C ALA A 94 8.42 7.72 -0.43
N TRP A 95 9.17 8.30 -1.37
CA TRP A 95 10.40 9.04 -1.07
C TRP A 95 10.10 10.28 -0.22
N GLU A 96 9.09 11.08 -0.57
CA GLU A 96 8.71 12.31 0.14
C GLU A 96 8.22 12.03 1.58
N GLU A 97 7.47 10.96 1.80
CA GLU A 97 6.93 10.60 3.10
C GLU A 97 7.91 9.81 3.99
N THR A 98 8.78 8.99 3.39
CA THR A 98 9.55 7.99 4.14
C THR A 98 11.07 8.03 3.93
N GLY A 99 11.57 8.91 3.04
CA GLY A 99 12.99 8.93 2.68
C GLY A 99 13.47 7.69 1.90
N LEU A 100 12.54 6.82 1.47
CA LEU A 100 12.84 5.62 0.69
C LEU A 100 13.54 6.00 -0.62
N ASP A 101 14.71 5.41 -0.87
CA ASP A 101 15.43 5.58 -2.13
C ASP A 101 14.73 4.82 -3.28
N PRO A 102 14.14 5.51 -4.28
CA PRO A 102 13.44 4.87 -5.39
C PRO A 102 14.31 3.92 -6.22
N ASP A 103 15.63 4.17 -6.29
CA ASP A 103 16.56 3.34 -7.06
C ASP A 103 16.75 1.93 -6.45
N ARG A 104 16.31 1.74 -5.20
CA ARG A 104 16.31 0.44 -4.52
C ARG A 104 15.02 -0.35 -4.70
N VAL A 105 14.03 0.23 -5.36
CA VAL A 105 12.68 -0.33 -5.48
C VAL A 105 12.47 -0.93 -6.86
N ILE A 106 11.98 -2.15 -6.89
CA ILE A 106 11.61 -2.87 -8.11
C ILE A 106 10.09 -2.93 -8.18
N PRO A 107 9.43 -2.11 -9.01
CA PRO A 107 8.00 -2.25 -9.27
C PRO A 107 7.71 -3.61 -9.91
N LEU A 108 6.69 -4.31 -9.41
CA LEU A 108 6.35 -5.68 -9.86
C LEU A 108 5.02 -5.73 -10.59
N ALA A 109 3.99 -5.05 -10.06
CA ALA A 109 2.64 -5.08 -10.64
C ALA A 109 1.81 -3.88 -10.17
N MET A 110 0.74 -3.60 -10.90
CA MET A 110 -0.32 -2.68 -10.45
C MET A 110 -1.61 -3.48 -10.22
N LEU A 111 -2.27 -3.19 -9.11
CA LEU A 111 -3.61 -3.74 -8.85
C LEU A 111 -4.68 -2.87 -9.51
N ASP A 112 -5.90 -3.40 -9.59
CA ASP A 112 -7.05 -2.60 -9.99
C ASP A 112 -7.25 -1.41 -9.05
N ALA A 113 -7.62 -0.27 -9.62
CA ALA A 113 -7.86 0.92 -8.82
C ALA A 113 -9.04 0.73 -7.89
N ALA A 114 -8.83 1.04 -6.62
CA ALA A 114 -9.87 1.06 -5.61
C ALA A 114 -10.42 2.48 -5.42
N THR A 115 -11.70 2.61 -5.09
CA THR A 115 -12.30 3.89 -4.72
C THR A 115 -12.35 4.00 -3.19
N THR A 116 -11.76 5.06 -2.64
CA THR A 116 -11.76 5.28 -1.19
C THR A 116 -13.14 5.78 -0.73
N GLY A 117 -13.68 5.17 0.34
CA GLY A 117 -15.05 5.42 0.81
C GLY A 117 -15.33 6.84 1.31
N GLY A 118 -14.31 7.62 1.68
CA GLY A 118 -14.47 8.99 2.20
C GLY A 118 -14.33 10.07 1.13
N SER A 119 -13.29 9.97 0.29
CA SER A 119 -12.98 11.00 -0.72
C SER A 119 -13.48 10.67 -2.12
N ASN A 120 -14.00 9.47 -2.34
CA ASN A 120 -14.43 8.95 -3.64
C ASN A 120 -13.31 9.01 -4.72
N ARG A 121 -12.04 9.00 -4.31
CA ARG A 121 -10.87 9.04 -5.18
C ARG A 121 -10.53 7.65 -5.69
N ARG A 122 -10.09 7.58 -6.95
CA ARG A 122 -9.50 6.38 -7.52
C ARG A 122 -8.03 6.32 -7.14
N VAL A 123 -7.68 5.27 -6.41
CA VAL A 123 -6.31 5.02 -5.93
C VAL A 123 -5.78 3.77 -6.61
N ARG A 124 -4.63 3.86 -7.26
CA ARG A 124 -3.94 2.75 -7.91
C ARG A 124 -2.89 2.16 -6.97
N PRO A 125 -3.07 0.94 -6.44
CA PRO A 125 -2.01 0.29 -5.69
C PRO A 125 -0.92 -0.23 -6.63
N VAL A 126 0.34 0.08 -6.28
CA VAL A 126 1.55 -0.39 -6.96
C VAL A 126 2.25 -1.38 -6.03
N VAL A 127 2.36 -2.62 -6.46
CA VAL A 127 3.12 -3.66 -5.74
C VAL A 127 4.57 -3.57 -6.15
N ALA A 128 5.46 -3.50 -5.18
CA ALA A 128 6.89 -3.40 -5.40
C ALA A 128 7.68 -4.26 -4.41
N PHE A 129 8.93 -4.49 -4.72
CA PHE A 129 9.85 -5.26 -3.92
C PHE A 129 11.20 -4.55 -3.79
N THR A 130 11.85 -4.72 -2.64
CA THR A 130 13.25 -4.37 -2.42
C THR A 130 13.96 -5.45 -1.60
N PRO A 131 15.15 -5.92 -1.99
CA PRO A 131 15.95 -6.79 -1.14
C PRO A 131 16.56 -6.03 0.03
N GLU A 132 16.87 -4.74 -0.17
CA GLU A 132 17.54 -3.86 0.79
C GLU A 132 16.92 -2.46 0.75
N PRO A 133 15.92 -2.18 1.58
CA PRO A 133 15.22 -0.88 1.55
C PRO A 133 16.09 0.31 1.94
N GLY A 134 17.21 0.08 2.61
CA GLY A 134 17.99 1.15 3.22
C GLY A 134 17.33 1.69 4.49
N GLU A 135 17.73 2.88 4.88
CA GLU A 135 17.13 3.60 6.00
C GLU A 135 15.85 4.29 5.56
N VAL A 136 14.79 4.16 6.36
CA VAL A 136 13.52 4.87 6.18
C VAL A 136 13.18 5.62 7.46
N TYR A 137 12.59 6.79 7.32
CA TYR A 137 12.27 7.69 8.43
C TYR A 137 11.09 8.61 8.03
N PRO A 138 10.40 9.21 8.98
CA PRO A 138 9.39 10.23 8.66
C PRO A 138 10.06 11.44 8.01
N ALA A 139 10.00 11.52 6.68
CA ALA A 139 10.64 12.59 5.89
C ALA A 139 9.75 13.85 5.82
N SER A 140 8.44 13.69 5.99
CA SER A 140 7.46 14.77 6.07
C SER A 140 6.74 14.70 7.41
N GLU A 141 7.25 15.39 8.44
CA GLU A 141 6.65 15.39 9.80
C GLU A 141 5.24 16.00 9.84
N GLU A 142 4.86 16.76 8.83
CA GLU A 142 3.52 17.33 8.69
C GLU A 142 2.49 16.26 8.30
N GLU A 143 2.91 15.22 7.59
CA GLU A 143 2.04 14.17 7.06
C GLU A 143 2.23 12.82 7.75
N THR A 144 3.47 12.48 8.10
CA THR A 144 3.86 11.17 8.63
C THR A 144 4.68 11.37 9.90
N ASP A 145 4.24 10.82 11.02
CA ASP A 145 4.96 10.89 12.30
C ASP A 145 5.72 9.59 12.63
N ALA A 146 5.43 8.49 11.93
CA ALA A 146 6.21 7.27 12.06
C ALA A 146 6.19 6.44 10.75
N VAL A 147 7.29 5.71 10.52
CA VAL A 147 7.49 4.79 9.40
C VAL A 147 7.91 3.44 9.94
N PHE A 148 7.29 2.37 9.48
CA PHE A 148 7.52 1.02 9.98
C PHE A 148 7.72 0.02 8.86
N PHE A 149 8.61 -0.93 9.08
CA PHE A 149 8.58 -2.20 8.37
C PHE A 149 7.89 -3.24 9.25
N VAL A 150 6.65 -3.57 8.91
CA VAL A 150 5.83 -4.54 9.63
C VAL A 150 6.08 -5.94 9.08
N PRO A 151 6.38 -6.95 9.93
CA PRO A 151 6.52 -8.33 9.47
C PRO A 151 5.25 -8.81 8.77
N VAL A 152 5.39 -9.37 7.56
CA VAL A 152 4.23 -9.89 6.80
C VAL A 152 3.48 -10.96 7.60
N ARG A 153 4.19 -11.77 8.39
CA ARG A 153 3.60 -12.79 9.26
C ARG A 153 2.59 -12.21 10.26
N GLU A 154 2.85 -11.01 10.79
CA GLU A 154 1.91 -10.32 11.70
C GLU A 154 0.62 -9.91 10.97
N LEU A 155 0.73 -9.46 9.72
CA LEU A 155 -0.43 -9.04 8.93
C LEU A 155 -1.30 -10.23 8.49
N VAL A 156 -0.71 -11.39 8.22
CA VAL A 156 -1.45 -12.58 7.78
C VAL A 156 -1.94 -13.45 8.93
N ASP A 157 -1.48 -13.23 10.16
CA ASP A 157 -1.91 -13.99 11.34
C ASP A 157 -3.41 -13.74 11.61
N PRO A 158 -4.25 -14.79 11.63
CA PRO A 158 -5.67 -14.63 11.93
C PRO A 158 -5.97 -13.99 13.29
N ARG A 159 -5.05 -14.12 14.26
CA ARG A 159 -5.18 -13.54 15.61
C ARG A 159 -5.10 -12.01 15.60
N ASN A 160 -4.45 -11.44 14.59
CA ASN A 160 -4.29 -10.00 14.40
C ASN A 160 -5.40 -9.39 13.54
N ARG A 161 -6.42 -10.20 13.16
CA ARG A 161 -7.55 -9.72 12.36
C ARG A 161 -8.69 -9.29 13.26
N ALA A 162 -9.13 -8.04 13.12
CA ALA A 162 -10.34 -7.53 13.76
C ALA A 162 -11.42 -7.26 12.72
N MET A 163 -12.68 -7.57 13.06
CA MET A 163 -13.85 -7.14 12.30
C MET A 163 -14.28 -5.78 12.83
N LEU A 164 -14.16 -4.73 12.03
CA LEU A 164 -14.76 -3.43 12.34
C LEU A 164 -16.24 -3.44 11.94
N GLY A 165 -17.12 -3.50 12.93
CA GLY A 165 -18.55 -3.26 12.73
C GLY A 165 -18.79 -1.75 12.64
N LEU A 166 -19.20 -1.24 11.47
CA LEU A 166 -19.74 0.10 11.35
C LEU A 166 -21.19 0.07 11.84
N SER A 167 -21.42 0.46 13.08
CA SER A 167 -22.77 0.76 13.58
C SER A 167 -23.15 2.16 13.12
N LEU A 168 -24.10 2.26 12.20
CA LEU A 168 -24.76 3.53 11.90
C LEU A 168 -25.71 3.82 13.06
N ILE A 169 -25.27 4.62 14.02
CA ILE A 169 -26.18 5.23 14.99
C ILE A 169 -26.84 6.40 14.25
N HIS A 170 -28.08 6.23 13.87
CA HIS A 170 -28.95 7.35 13.53
C HIS A 170 -29.32 8.06 14.84
N ILE A 171 -28.81 9.27 15.01
CA ILE A 171 -29.35 10.22 15.96
C ILE A 171 -30.35 11.09 15.21
#